data_7d868b3542d9b53d73c5c878e0ec8eef
#
_entry.id   7d868b3542d9b53d73c5c878e0ec8eef
#
_cell.length_a   1.000
_cell.length_b   1.000
_cell.length_c   1.000
_cell.angle_alpha   90.00
_cell.angle_beta   90.00
_cell.angle_gamma   90.00
#
_symmetry.space_group_name_H-M   'P 1'
#
loop_
_entity.id
_entity.type
_entity.pdbx_description
1 polymer ?
#
loop_
_entity_poly.entity_id
_entity_poly.type
_entity_poly.pdbx_seq_one_letter_code
_entity_poly.pdbx_strand_id
1 'polypeptide(L)'
;MLVFASRHPFQKTFVWPGKREKIAELVVRCASMSSLARMPVQHAERWEDQMTEVGPKLVTFGISHFCEKARWALDWHGIRYDEIGWPPGLHIVLTKRCGAKATTLPIVLDGERVIQGSGAIIDWADQRTQDRARTLTVADALEIEQRADNVIGVHARRLAYAEMLPRSPHLAKPALFSNTSRSHRLIGNMMWPVSRRVMMRVYDITPDAASESRAKLDAELSWLDSMLADGRTYLAGDRFSRADITVAGLLAPFARPKEMPTYHNMPVPDALVADSERWRDRPVMRWVIARYQTDRVPRRKAPQPAAGHDLMET
;
A
#
# COMPACT_ATOMS: atom_id res chain seq x y z
N MET A 1 33.04 -16.48 -27.85
CA MET A 1 33.25 -15.60 -26.71
C MET A 1 32.70 -14.23 -27.07
N LEU A 2 31.40 -14.02 -26.81
CA LEU A 2 30.71 -12.76 -27.06
C LEU A 2 29.72 -12.59 -25.90
N VAL A 3 30.06 -11.65 -25.01
CA VAL A 3 29.33 -11.27 -23.83
C VAL A 3 28.13 -10.42 -24.28
N PHE A 4 26.91 -10.95 -24.20
CA PHE A 4 25.71 -10.16 -24.36
C PHE A 4 25.38 -9.50 -23.03
N ALA A 5 25.69 -8.22 -22.93
CA ALA A 5 25.17 -7.33 -21.90
C ALA A 5 23.71 -7.01 -22.24
N SER A 6 22.77 -7.67 -21.61
CA SER A 6 21.34 -7.33 -21.70
C SER A 6 21.07 -6.07 -20.88
N ARG A 7 21.03 -4.93 -21.56
CA ARG A 7 20.44 -3.69 -21.03
C ARG A 7 18.93 -3.87 -21.09
N HIS A 8 18.28 -4.01 -19.93
CA HIS A 8 16.82 -4.00 -19.81
C HIS A 8 16.30 -2.56 -20.04
N PRO A 9 15.48 -2.32 -21.09
CA PRO A 9 14.87 -1.02 -21.34
C PRO A 9 13.38 -1.07 -20.97
N PHE A 10 12.99 -1.26 -19.71
CA PHE A 10 11.58 -1.04 -19.30
C PHE A 10 11.46 -0.86 -17.79
N GLN A 11 12.17 0.14 -17.23
CA GLN A 11 11.73 0.82 -16.01
C GLN A 11 11.11 2.16 -16.39
N LYS A 12 10.05 2.13 -17.14
CA LYS A 12 9.14 3.27 -17.19
C LYS A 12 8.10 3.07 -16.06
N THR A 13 8.50 3.35 -14.81
CA THR A 13 7.55 3.87 -13.85
C THR A 13 6.75 4.93 -14.59
N PHE A 14 5.43 4.76 -14.65
CA PHE A 14 4.52 5.70 -15.29
C PHE A 14 4.63 7.04 -14.55
N VAL A 15 5.60 7.84 -14.96
CA VAL A 15 5.86 9.19 -14.47
C VAL A 15 4.98 10.10 -15.32
N TRP A 16 3.92 10.62 -14.75
CA TRP A 16 3.15 11.70 -15.35
C TRP A 16 4.06 12.91 -15.53
N PRO A 17 4.31 13.37 -16.77
CA PRO A 17 5.25 14.47 -17.00
C PRO A 17 4.65 15.78 -16.45
N GLY A 18 5.42 16.51 -15.64
CA GLY A 18 5.30 17.94 -15.40
C GLY A 18 4.26 18.44 -14.39
N LYS A 19 3.26 17.64 -13.95
CA LYS A 19 2.24 18.13 -13.01
C LYS A 19 2.53 17.83 -11.53
N ARG A 20 3.36 16.83 -11.23
CA ARG A 20 3.66 16.41 -9.83
C ARG A 20 4.56 17.38 -9.08
N GLU A 21 5.54 17.98 -9.74
CA GLU A 21 6.46 18.91 -9.09
C GLU A 21 5.75 20.17 -8.61
N LYS A 22 4.89 20.78 -9.44
CA LYS A 22 4.13 21.98 -9.07
C LYS A 22 3.14 21.74 -7.93
N ILE A 23 2.60 20.52 -7.80
CA ILE A 23 1.66 20.16 -6.72
C ILE A 23 2.42 19.89 -5.42
N ALA A 24 3.59 19.21 -5.50
CA ALA A 24 4.46 19.02 -4.35
C ALA A 24 4.97 20.37 -3.80
N GLU A 25 5.31 21.32 -4.67
CA GLU A 25 5.65 22.69 -4.28
C GLU A 25 4.49 23.42 -3.60
N LEU A 26 3.26 23.26 -4.07
CA LEU A 26 2.10 23.88 -3.46
C LEU A 26 1.84 23.36 -2.03
N VAL A 27 1.95 22.04 -1.82
CA VAL A 27 1.79 21.42 -0.51
C VAL A 27 2.94 21.81 0.43
N VAL A 28 4.17 21.88 -0.07
CA VAL A 28 5.33 22.33 0.72
C VAL A 28 5.22 23.81 1.05
N ARG A 29 4.72 24.67 0.15
CA ARG A 29 4.45 26.09 0.44
C ARG A 29 3.35 26.26 1.49
N CYS A 30 2.28 25.48 1.45
CA CYS A 30 1.27 25.50 2.51
C CYS A 30 1.79 25.03 3.86
N ALA A 31 2.71 24.06 3.87
CA ALA A 31 3.37 23.59 5.10
C ALA A 31 4.41 24.59 5.65
N SER A 32 5.07 25.37 4.78
CA SER A 32 6.05 26.40 5.20
C SER A 32 5.40 27.70 5.71
N MET A 33 4.13 27.93 5.40
CA MET A 33 3.38 29.08 5.94
C MET A 33 2.83 28.84 7.34
N SER A 34 2.74 27.62 7.82
CA SER A 34 2.41 27.33 9.21
C SER A 34 3.71 27.19 10.02
N SER A 35 3.73 27.79 11.20
CA SER A 35 4.82 27.84 12.24
C SER A 35 5.54 26.50 12.53
N LEU A 36 5.28 25.44 11.80
CA LEU A 36 5.83 24.08 11.89
C LEU A 36 7.28 23.94 11.41
N ALA A 37 7.83 24.95 10.73
CA ALA A 37 9.23 24.96 10.29
C ALA A 37 10.25 25.15 11.45
N ARG A 38 9.78 25.40 12.69
CA ARG A 38 10.61 25.59 13.88
C ARG A 38 10.31 24.55 14.96
N MET A 39 10.31 23.28 14.64
CA MET A 39 10.43 22.27 15.70
C MET A 39 11.92 22.19 16.09
N PRO A 40 12.24 22.28 17.41
CA PRO A 40 13.62 22.23 17.89
C PRO A 40 14.31 20.94 17.45
N VAL A 41 15.58 21.05 17.09
CA VAL A 41 16.49 19.94 16.71
C VAL A 41 16.51 18.82 17.77
N GLN A 42 16.24 19.13 19.04
CA GLN A 42 16.15 18.18 20.17
C GLN A 42 15.09 17.07 19.97
N HIS A 43 14.11 17.26 19.11
CA HIS A 43 13.17 16.18 18.76
C HIS A 43 13.70 15.26 17.63
N ALA A 44 14.67 15.71 16.83
CA ALA A 44 15.32 14.88 15.82
C ALA A 44 16.22 13.83 16.49
N GLU A 45 17.01 14.20 17.49
CA GLU A 45 17.89 13.30 18.26
C GLU A 45 17.12 12.21 18.99
N ARG A 46 15.91 12.51 19.50
CA ARG A 46 15.03 11.51 20.10
C ARG A 46 14.48 10.46 19.13
N TRP A 47 14.52 10.74 17.83
CA TRP A 47 14.17 9.77 16.80
C TRP A 47 15.34 8.84 16.48
N GLU A 48 16.58 9.32 16.59
CA GLU A 48 17.79 8.54 16.34
C GLU A 48 18.00 7.48 17.44
N ASP A 49 17.81 7.84 18.72
CA ASP A 49 17.94 6.93 19.86
C ASP A 49 16.86 5.82 19.88
N GLN A 50 15.67 6.06 19.33
CA GLN A 50 14.63 5.04 19.22
C GLN A 50 14.83 4.09 18.03
N MET A 51 15.78 4.34 17.14
CA MET A 51 16.04 3.50 15.96
C MET A 51 16.99 2.32 16.22
N THR A 52 17.69 2.28 17.32
CA THR A 52 18.75 1.28 17.57
C THR A 52 18.28 -0.06 18.17
N GLU A 53 17.02 -0.18 18.64
CA GLU A 53 16.49 -1.45 19.21
C GLU A 53 15.19 -1.95 18.56
N VAL A 54 14.65 -1.28 17.57
CA VAL A 54 13.33 -1.60 17.01
C VAL A 54 13.47 -2.14 15.58
N GLY A 55 12.92 -3.32 15.33
CA GLY A 55 12.87 -3.94 14.00
C GLY A 55 12.30 -3.02 12.91
N PRO A 56 12.23 -3.47 11.65
CA PRO A 56 11.83 -2.64 10.53
C PRO A 56 10.45 -2.02 10.74
N LYS A 57 10.28 -0.78 10.27
CA LYS A 57 9.00 -0.04 10.35
C LYS A 57 8.35 0.01 8.98
N LEU A 58 7.11 -0.48 8.88
CA LEU A 58 6.31 -0.38 7.66
C LEU A 58 5.45 0.89 7.71
N VAL A 59 5.72 1.83 6.82
CA VAL A 59 4.95 3.08 6.70
C VAL A 59 3.84 2.92 5.67
N THR A 60 2.61 3.23 6.07
CA THR A 60 1.42 2.93 5.27
C THR A 60 0.37 4.03 5.28
N PHE A 61 -0.59 3.90 4.35
CA PHE A 61 -1.97 4.35 4.54
C PHE A 61 -2.84 3.16 4.95
N GLY A 62 -3.74 3.34 5.91
CA GLY A 62 -4.54 2.26 6.46
C GLY A 62 -5.27 1.42 5.42
N ILE A 63 -5.98 2.08 4.48
CA ILE A 63 -6.79 1.44 3.42
C ILE A 63 -6.05 1.26 2.08
N SER A 64 -4.75 1.43 2.01
CA SER A 64 -4.06 1.27 0.74
C SER A 64 -3.85 -0.21 0.41
N HIS A 65 -4.36 -0.65 -0.73
CA HIS A 65 -4.19 -1.99 -1.24
C HIS A 65 -2.72 -2.30 -1.62
N PHE A 66 -1.94 -1.30 -2.07
CA PHE A 66 -0.49 -1.46 -2.21
C PHE A 66 0.22 -1.66 -0.86
N CYS A 67 -0.30 -1.04 0.21
CA CYS A 67 0.22 -1.29 1.55
C CYS A 67 -0.20 -2.68 2.05
N GLU A 68 -1.39 -3.18 1.69
CA GLU A 68 -1.80 -4.56 1.98
C GLU A 68 -0.89 -5.59 1.29
N LYS A 69 -0.55 -5.37 0.02
CA LYS A 69 0.44 -6.18 -0.69
C LYS A 69 1.77 -6.27 0.09
N ALA A 70 2.26 -5.14 0.62
CA ALA A 70 3.48 -5.12 1.43
C ALA A 70 3.30 -5.82 2.78
N ARG A 71 2.17 -5.59 3.49
CA ARG A 71 1.87 -6.30 4.76
C ARG A 71 1.88 -7.82 4.55
N TRP A 72 1.18 -8.29 3.50
CA TRP A 72 1.09 -9.71 3.20
C TRP A 72 2.46 -10.34 2.95
N ALA A 73 3.32 -9.68 2.16
CA ALA A 73 4.66 -10.17 1.89
C ALA A 73 5.50 -10.29 3.17
N LEU A 74 5.46 -9.27 4.04
CA LEU A 74 6.20 -9.30 5.31
C LEU A 74 5.66 -10.40 6.25
N ASP A 75 4.34 -10.52 6.35
CA ASP A 75 3.67 -11.53 7.17
C ASP A 75 3.95 -12.95 6.64
N TRP A 76 3.92 -13.13 5.30
CA TRP A 76 4.27 -14.39 4.65
C TRP A 76 5.67 -14.87 5.02
N HIS A 77 6.65 -13.99 5.02
CA HIS A 77 8.03 -14.30 5.42
C HIS A 77 8.23 -14.35 6.94
N GLY A 78 7.19 -14.08 7.73
CA GLY A 78 7.29 -14.03 9.19
C GLY A 78 8.16 -12.90 9.72
N ILE A 79 8.39 -11.86 8.90
CA ILE A 79 9.17 -10.67 9.28
C ILE A 79 8.34 -9.86 10.27
N ARG A 80 8.91 -9.59 11.45
CA ARG A 80 8.29 -8.71 12.45
C ARG A 80 8.56 -7.26 12.06
N TYR A 81 7.55 -6.40 12.18
CA TYR A 81 7.65 -4.97 11.89
C TYR A 81 6.66 -4.17 12.72
N ASP A 82 6.99 -2.91 12.95
CA ASP A 82 6.06 -1.92 13.46
C ASP A 82 5.38 -1.19 12.29
N GLU A 83 4.07 -1.03 12.37
CA GLU A 83 3.33 -0.31 11.33
C GLU A 83 3.01 1.10 11.78
N ILE A 84 3.37 2.09 10.93
CA ILE A 84 3.19 3.51 11.16
C ILE A 84 2.33 4.11 10.05
N GLY A 85 1.23 4.77 10.43
CA GLY A 85 0.42 5.53 9.49
C GLY A 85 0.93 6.96 9.30
N TRP A 86 1.20 7.35 8.06
CA TRP A 86 1.42 8.75 7.71
C TRP A 86 0.22 9.29 6.93
N PRO A 87 -0.48 10.32 7.45
CA PRO A 87 -1.70 10.80 6.80
C PRO A 87 -1.42 11.52 5.48
N PRO A 88 -2.41 11.54 4.55
CA PRO A 88 -2.31 12.27 3.30
C PRO A 88 -1.89 13.74 3.51
N GLY A 89 -0.96 14.20 2.68
CA GLY A 89 -0.32 15.53 2.79
C GLY A 89 0.94 15.47 3.64
N LEU A 90 0.87 15.11 4.92
CA LEU A 90 2.04 15.00 5.80
C LEU A 90 3.05 13.94 5.28
N HIS A 91 2.57 12.82 4.73
CA HIS A 91 3.45 11.79 4.15
C HIS A 91 4.43 12.34 3.10
N ILE A 92 4.06 13.39 2.36
CA ILE A 92 4.94 14.00 1.35
C ILE A 92 6.18 14.61 1.98
N VAL A 93 6.01 15.27 3.13
CA VAL A 93 7.12 15.87 3.89
C VAL A 93 7.97 14.77 4.52
N LEU A 94 7.32 13.78 5.14
CA LEU A 94 8.01 12.72 5.86
C LEU A 94 8.78 11.78 4.93
N THR A 95 8.24 11.45 3.74
CA THR A 95 8.95 10.66 2.73
C THR A 95 10.21 11.37 2.22
N LYS A 96 10.14 12.68 2.01
CA LYS A 96 11.33 13.47 1.64
C LYS A 96 12.38 13.49 2.75
N ARG A 97 11.95 13.64 4.01
CA ARG A 97 12.86 13.66 5.16
C ARG A 97 13.58 12.34 5.40
N CYS A 98 12.91 11.21 5.19
CA CYS A 98 13.56 9.90 5.32
C CYS A 98 14.38 9.48 4.08
N GLY A 99 14.56 10.36 3.09
CA GLY A 99 15.38 10.07 1.91
C GLY A 99 14.70 9.18 0.86
N ALA A 100 13.37 9.04 0.89
CA ALA A 100 12.64 8.27 -0.10
C ALA A 100 12.68 8.96 -1.47
N LYS A 101 12.82 8.16 -2.55
CA LYS A 101 12.94 8.66 -3.93
C LYS A 101 11.62 9.26 -4.46
N ALA A 102 10.49 8.88 -3.91
CA ALA A 102 9.17 9.36 -4.30
C ALA A 102 8.30 9.63 -3.06
N THR A 103 7.15 10.29 -3.25
CA THR A 103 6.20 10.59 -2.18
C THR A 103 5.11 9.52 -2.03
N THR A 104 5.39 8.28 -2.45
CA THR A 104 4.42 7.18 -2.44
C THR A 104 4.67 6.22 -1.28
N LEU A 105 3.62 5.59 -0.80
CA LEU A 105 3.65 4.51 0.19
C LEU A 105 3.19 3.20 -0.49
N PRO A 106 3.61 2.04 0.02
CA PRO A 106 4.32 1.78 1.28
C PRO A 106 5.82 2.04 1.21
N ILE A 107 6.43 2.17 2.42
CA ILE A 107 7.88 2.24 2.63
C ILE A 107 8.23 1.34 3.82
N VAL A 108 9.33 0.58 3.73
CA VAL A 108 9.97 -0.03 4.89
C VAL A 108 11.20 0.80 5.27
N LEU A 109 11.27 1.18 6.54
CA LEU A 109 12.43 1.80 7.17
C LEU A 109 13.15 0.70 7.97
N ASP A 110 14.39 0.39 7.59
CA ASP A 110 15.21 -0.67 8.19
C ASP A 110 16.60 -0.10 8.51
N GLY A 111 16.76 0.44 9.71
CA GLY A 111 17.91 1.28 10.04
C GLY A 111 17.96 2.49 9.11
N GLU A 112 19.10 2.71 8.46
CA GLU A 112 19.29 3.78 7.46
C GLU A 112 18.71 3.45 6.08
N ARG A 113 18.23 2.21 5.87
CA ARG A 113 17.71 1.77 4.58
C ARG A 113 16.27 2.18 4.39
N VAL A 114 15.95 2.76 3.24
CA VAL A 114 14.60 3.11 2.81
C VAL A 114 14.22 2.24 1.63
N ILE A 115 13.33 1.28 1.85
CA ILE A 115 12.81 0.38 0.81
C ILE A 115 11.43 0.88 0.40
N GLN A 116 11.31 1.42 -0.81
CA GLN A 116 10.10 2.10 -1.26
C GLN A 116 9.37 1.35 -2.36
N GLY A 117 8.08 1.13 -2.15
CA GLY A 117 7.17 0.45 -3.08
C GLY A 117 6.96 -1.01 -2.73
N SER A 118 5.74 -1.52 -2.97
CA SER A 118 5.35 -2.87 -2.55
C SER A 118 6.16 -3.97 -3.23
N GLY A 119 6.51 -3.82 -4.51
CA GLY A 119 7.38 -4.78 -5.22
C GLY A 119 8.79 -4.82 -4.63
N ALA A 120 9.43 -3.66 -4.38
CA ALA A 120 10.75 -3.60 -3.74
C ALA A 120 10.73 -4.16 -2.31
N ILE A 121 9.60 -4.03 -1.59
CA ILE A 121 9.42 -4.64 -0.27
C ILE A 121 9.34 -6.16 -0.37
N ILE A 122 8.70 -6.70 -1.41
CA ILE A 122 8.73 -8.15 -1.68
C ILE A 122 10.17 -8.62 -1.94
N ASP A 123 10.91 -7.93 -2.81
CA ASP A 123 12.31 -8.27 -3.11
C ASP A 123 13.18 -8.25 -1.84
N TRP A 124 12.98 -7.23 -1.00
CA TRP A 124 13.69 -7.09 0.27
C TRP A 124 13.32 -8.21 1.26
N ALA A 125 12.06 -8.64 1.30
CA ALA A 125 11.60 -9.73 2.15
C ALA A 125 12.11 -11.10 1.65
N ASP A 126 12.07 -11.35 0.34
CA ASP A 126 12.61 -12.55 -0.30
C ASP A 126 14.11 -12.74 0.01
N GLN A 127 14.91 -11.66 0.04
CA GLN A 127 16.32 -11.69 0.37
C GLN A 127 16.61 -12.08 1.83
N ARG A 128 15.63 -11.95 2.72
CA ARG A 128 15.75 -12.25 4.16
C ARG A 128 15.23 -13.63 4.54
N THR A 129 14.56 -14.32 3.64
CA THR A 129 14.09 -15.69 3.92
C THR A 129 15.24 -16.70 3.82
N GLN A 130 15.32 -17.57 4.79
CA GLN A 130 16.23 -18.74 4.73
C GLN A 130 15.56 -19.93 4.02
N ASP A 131 14.24 -19.95 4.00
CA ASP A 131 13.44 -20.98 3.34
C ASP A 131 13.13 -20.58 1.89
N ARG A 132 13.87 -21.17 0.96
CA ARG A 132 13.68 -20.93 -0.49
C ARG A 132 12.30 -21.34 -1.00
N ALA A 133 11.62 -22.28 -0.33
CA ALA A 133 10.27 -22.68 -0.69
C ALA A 133 9.26 -21.54 -0.44
N ARG A 134 9.58 -20.59 0.43
CA ARG A 134 8.76 -19.42 0.72
C ARG A 134 9.07 -18.20 -0.14
N THR A 135 10.06 -18.26 -1.02
CA THR A 135 10.37 -17.15 -1.93
C THR A 135 9.17 -16.86 -2.83
N LEU A 136 8.74 -15.60 -2.85
CA LEU A 136 7.58 -15.14 -3.61
C LEU A 136 7.88 -14.93 -5.10
N THR A 137 9.15 -14.72 -5.44
CA THR A 137 9.58 -14.53 -6.82
C THR A 137 9.76 -15.88 -7.50
N VAL A 138 8.89 -16.17 -8.47
CA VAL A 138 8.92 -17.32 -9.37
C VAL A 138 8.87 -16.86 -10.82
N ALA A 139 9.12 -17.78 -11.77
CA ALA A 139 9.00 -17.47 -13.20
C ALA A 139 7.61 -16.90 -13.51
N ASP A 140 7.53 -15.97 -14.44
CA ASP A 140 6.32 -15.30 -14.94
C ASP A 140 5.54 -14.46 -13.89
N ALA A 141 5.83 -14.62 -12.59
CA ALA A 141 5.12 -13.88 -11.53
C ALA A 141 5.36 -12.36 -11.60
N LEU A 142 6.56 -11.95 -12.04
CA LEU A 142 6.90 -10.53 -12.16
C LEU A 142 6.10 -9.82 -13.25
N GLU A 143 5.84 -10.48 -14.38
CA GLU A 143 5.04 -9.92 -15.46
C GLU A 143 3.59 -9.70 -15.03
N ILE A 144 2.99 -10.70 -14.37
CA ILE A 144 1.63 -10.61 -13.82
C ILE A 144 1.56 -9.51 -12.76
N GLU A 145 2.54 -9.43 -11.84
CA GLU A 145 2.63 -8.37 -10.84
C GLU A 145 2.67 -6.98 -11.50
N GLN A 146 3.56 -6.78 -12.45
CA GLN A 146 3.72 -5.48 -13.13
C GLN A 146 2.44 -5.06 -13.87
N ARG A 147 1.78 -5.99 -14.55
CA ARG A 147 0.48 -5.73 -15.18
C ARG A 147 -0.57 -5.35 -14.15
N ALA A 148 -0.71 -6.12 -13.08
CA ALA A 148 -1.68 -5.86 -12.03
C ALA A 148 -1.40 -4.52 -11.31
N ASP A 149 -0.15 -4.22 -10.96
CA ASP A 149 0.23 -2.94 -10.36
C ASP A 149 -0.11 -1.74 -11.26
N ASN A 150 0.16 -1.86 -12.56
CA ASN A 150 -0.01 -0.77 -13.53
C ASN A 150 -1.48 -0.56 -13.96
N VAL A 151 -2.30 -1.60 -13.96
CA VAL A 151 -3.68 -1.52 -14.39
C VAL A 151 -4.64 -1.69 -13.21
N ILE A 152 -4.68 -2.87 -12.58
CA ILE A 152 -5.63 -3.15 -11.49
C ILE A 152 -5.44 -2.15 -10.34
N GLY A 153 -4.21 -1.98 -9.84
CA GLY A 153 -3.91 -1.11 -8.72
C GLY A 153 -4.23 0.36 -8.99
N VAL A 154 -3.99 0.84 -10.20
CA VAL A 154 -4.30 2.23 -10.58
C VAL A 154 -5.80 2.44 -10.68
N HIS A 155 -6.50 1.57 -11.39
CA HIS A 155 -7.93 1.73 -11.68
C HIS A 155 -8.82 1.39 -10.48
N ALA A 156 -8.45 0.37 -9.67
CA ALA A 156 -9.13 0.05 -8.41
C ALA A 156 -9.09 1.23 -7.42
N ARG A 157 -7.91 1.86 -7.27
CA ARG A 157 -7.78 3.07 -6.43
C ARG A 157 -8.60 4.23 -6.96
N ARG A 158 -8.54 4.51 -8.29
CA ARG A 158 -9.29 5.61 -8.89
C ARG A 158 -10.78 5.41 -8.69
N LEU A 159 -11.31 4.23 -8.97
CA LEU A 159 -12.71 3.89 -8.80
C LEU A 159 -13.17 4.06 -7.34
N ALA A 160 -12.43 3.51 -6.38
CA ALA A 160 -12.74 3.67 -4.97
C ALA A 160 -12.73 5.15 -4.53
N TYR A 161 -11.71 5.91 -4.96
CA TYR A 161 -11.60 7.32 -4.60
C TYR A 161 -12.62 8.22 -5.30
N ALA A 162 -13.10 7.84 -6.49
CA ALA A 162 -14.13 8.59 -7.20
C ALA A 162 -15.45 8.65 -6.42
N GLU A 163 -15.77 7.62 -5.65
CA GLU A 163 -16.95 7.63 -4.78
C GLU A 163 -16.65 8.18 -3.38
N MET A 164 -15.49 7.85 -2.83
CA MET A 164 -15.18 8.22 -1.44
C MET A 164 -14.75 9.67 -1.27
N LEU A 165 -13.91 10.24 -2.15
CA LEU A 165 -13.34 11.57 -1.93
C LEU A 165 -14.32 12.70 -2.17
N PRO A 166 -15.10 12.75 -3.28
CA PRO A 166 -16.02 13.85 -3.51
C PRO A 166 -17.30 13.73 -2.70
N ARG A 167 -17.91 12.55 -2.61
CA ARG A 167 -19.26 12.33 -2.08
C ARG A 167 -19.29 11.87 -0.62
N SER A 168 -18.28 11.10 -0.18
CA SER A 168 -18.24 10.50 1.15
C SER A 168 -16.92 10.76 1.88
N PRO A 169 -16.44 12.02 1.98
CA PRO A 169 -15.16 12.32 2.62
C PRO A 169 -15.13 11.96 4.11
N HIS A 170 -16.29 11.85 4.75
CA HIS A 170 -16.46 11.39 6.13
C HIS A 170 -16.10 9.90 6.31
N LEU A 171 -16.24 9.08 5.25
CA LEU A 171 -15.78 7.68 5.23
C LEU A 171 -14.31 7.57 4.83
N ALA A 172 -13.89 8.35 3.82
CA ALA A 172 -12.51 8.33 3.32
C ALA A 172 -11.47 8.71 4.37
N LYS A 173 -11.73 9.79 5.12
CA LYS A 173 -10.79 10.34 6.10
C LYS A 173 -10.46 9.36 7.23
N PRO A 174 -11.42 8.80 8.01
CA PRO A 174 -11.11 7.83 9.04
C PRO A 174 -10.35 6.62 8.52
N ALA A 175 -10.72 6.13 7.34
CA ALA A 175 -10.09 4.98 6.72
C ALA A 175 -8.62 5.23 6.34
N LEU A 176 -8.31 6.39 5.74
CA LEU A 176 -6.95 6.80 5.41
C LEU A 176 -6.08 7.07 6.65
N PHE A 177 -6.69 7.44 7.78
CA PHE A 177 -6.02 7.82 9.03
C PHE A 177 -6.06 6.69 10.08
N SER A 178 -6.54 5.49 9.76
CA SER A 178 -6.86 4.44 10.74
C SER A 178 -5.68 4.04 11.63
N ASN A 179 -4.46 4.00 11.09
CA ASN A 179 -3.23 3.63 11.78
C ASN A 179 -2.30 4.81 12.09
N THR A 180 -2.83 6.05 12.08
CA THR A 180 -2.06 7.26 12.30
C THR A 180 -1.96 7.61 13.79
N SER A 181 -0.77 7.97 14.29
CA SER A 181 -0.57 8.44 15.66
C SER A 181 -1.38 9.70 15.97
N ARG A 182 -1.60 10.00 17.25
CA ARG A 182 -2.40 11.16 17.67
C ARG A 182 -1.82 12.48 17.15
N SER A 183 -0.49 12.66 17.23
CA SER A 183 0.20 13.87 16.75
C SER A 183 0.11 14.04 15.23
N HIS A 184 0.42 12.99 14.47
CA HIS A 184 0.30 13.01 13.01
C HIS A 184 -1.15 13.22 12.56
N ARG A 185 -2.12 12.66 13.31
CA ARG A 185 -3.55 12.83 13.02
C ARG A 185 -3.99 14.29 13.18
N LEU A 186 -3.50 14.99 14.20
CA LEU A 186 -3.79 16.42 14.39
C LEU A 186 -3.33 17.21 13.16
N ILE A 187 -2.06 17.08 12.77
CA ILE A 187 -1.48 17.75 11.62
C ILE A 187 -2.23 17.35 10.32
N GLY A 188 -2.46 16.06 10.13
CA GLY A 188 -3.18 15.54 8.98
C GLY A 188 -4.61 16.10 8.89
N ASN A 189 -5.30 16.27 10.03
CA ASN A 189 -6.63 16.90 10.08
C ASN A 189 -6.63 18.32 9.57
N MET A 190 -5.63 19.12 9.93
CA MET A 190 -5.47 20.49 9.43
C MET A 190 -5.19 20.52 7.93
N MET A 191 -4.39 19.59 7.44
CA MET A 191 -4.02 19.49 6.03
C MET A 191 -5.11 18.84 5.14
N TRP A 192 -6.08 18.14 5.73
CA TRP A 192 -7.05 17.31 5.01
C TRP A 192 -7.81 18.03 3.87
N PRO A 193 -8.33 19.26 4.05
CA PRO A 193 -9.07 19.93 2.97
C PRO A 193 -8.22 20.15 1.72
N VAL A 194 -6.96 20.50 1.89
CA VAL A 194 -6.01 20.69 0.78
C VAL A 194 -5.58 19.34 0.22
N SER A 195 -5.19 18.39 1.08
CA SER A 195 -4.76 17.05 0.67
C SER A 195 -5.82 16.33 -0.14
N ARG A 196 -7.09 16.42 0.26
CA ARG A 196 -8.22 15.85 -0.46
C ARG A 196 -8.33 16.44 -1.88
N ARG A 197 -8.26 17.77 -2.03
CA ARG A 197 -8.31 18.42 -3.36
C ARG A 197 -7.13 18.01 -4.23
N VAL A 198 -5.95 17.92 -3.65
CA VAL A 198 -4.74 17.44 -4.35
C VAL A 198 -4.90 15.99 -4.79
N MET A 199 -5.39 15.11 -3.92
CA MET A 199 -5.66 13.71 -4.26
C MET A 199 -6.64 13.59 -5.42
N MET A 200 -7.75 14.35 -5.39
CA MET A 200 -8.73 14.34 -6.49
C MET A 200 -8.11 14.74 -7.83
N ARG A 201 -7.20 15.71 -7.84
CA ARG A 201 -6.48 16.11 -9.06
C ARG A 201 -5.44 15.12 -9.51
N VAL A 202 -4.62 14.60 -8.55
CA VAL A 202 -3.51 13.67 -8.86
C VAL A 202 -4.02 12.34 -9.38
N TYR A 203 -5.14 11.86 -8.85
CA TYR A 203 -5.72 10.59 -9.27
C TYR A 203 -6.77 10.77 -10.38
N ASP A 204 -6.95 11.98 -10.89
CA ASP A 204 -7.91 12.29 -11.96
C ASP A 204 -9.32 11.79 -11.61
N ILE A 205 -9.84 12.27 -10.48
CA ILE A 205 -11.14 11.85 -9.95
C ILE A 205 -12.24 12.63 -10.65
N THR A 206 -12.72 12.06 -11.76
CA THR A 206 -13.86 12.55 -12.56
C THR A 206 -14.81 11.38 -12.84
N PRO A 207 -16.11 11.65 -13.15
CA PRO A 207 -17.05 10.60 -13.52
C PRO A 207 -16.60 9.78 -14.73
N ASP A 208 -16.05 10.44 -15.76
CA ASP A 208 -15.57 9.79 -16.97
C ASP A 208 -14.38 8.87 -16.68
N ALA A 209 -13.41 9.37 -15.90
CA ALA A 209 -12.25 8.56 -15.49
C ALA A 209 -12.63 7.39 -14.57
N ALA A 210 -13.70 7.54 -13.76
CA ALA A 210 -14.25 6.43 -12.99
C ALA A 210 -14.90 5.37 -13.88
N SER A 211 -15.66 5.79 -14.90
CA SER A 211 -16.26 4.89 -15.88
C SER A 211 -15.19 4.15 -16.70
N GLU A 212 -14.16 4.86 -17.17
CA GLU A 212 -12.99 4.24 -17.81
C GLU A 212 -12.32 3.22 -16.90
N SER A 213 -12.13 3.57 -15.62
CA SER A 213 -11.50 2.67 -14.65
C SER A 213 -12.32 1.39 -14.44
N ARG A 214 -13.66 1.48 -14.41
CA ARG A 214 -14.54 0.31 -14.32
C ARG A 214 -14.39 -0.59 -15.56
N ALA A 215 -14.37 -0.02 -16.76
CA ALA A 215 -14.18 -0.78 -18.00
C ALA A 215 -12.79 -1.47 -18.04
N LYS A 216 -11.75 -0.78 -17.58
CA LYS A 216 -10.40 -1.37 -17.49
C LYS A 216 -10.36 -2.53 -16.48
N LEU A 217 -11.00 -2.37 -15.33
CA LEU A 217 -11.10 -3.45 -14.34
C LEU A 217 -11.91 -4.63 -14.88
N ASP A 218 -13.04 -4.40 -15.56
CA ASP A 218 -13.81 -5.48 -16.20
C ASP A 218 -12.95 -6.30 -17.19
N ALA A 219 -12.10 -5.63 -17.97
CA ALA A 219 -11.19 -6.30 -18.92
C ALA A 219 -10.11 -7.11 -18.18
N GLU A 220 -9.50 -6.55 -17.12
CA GLU A 220 -8.49 -7.26 -16.33
C GLU A 220 -9.08 -8.44 -15.54
N LEU A 221 -10.28 -8.29 -15.01
CA LEU A 221 -10.99 -9.40 -14.37
C LEU A 221 -11.28 -10.53 -15.40
N SER A 222 -11.67 -10.18 -16.64
CA SER A 222 -11.90 -11.18 -17.69
C SER A 222 -10.61 -11.90 -18.10
N TRP A 223 -9.49 -11.18 -18.18
CA TRP A 223 -8.19 -11.80 -18.42
C TRP A 223 -7.81 -12.77 -17.30
N LEU A 224 -8.00 -12.38 -16.01
CA LEU A 224 -7.73 -13.25 -14.87
C LEU A 224 -8.68 -14.46 -14.82
N ASP A 225 -9.97 -14.27 -15.13
CA ASP A 225 -10.92 -15.37 -15.23
C ASP A 225 -10.50 -16.40 -16.29
N SER A 226 -9.97 -15.92 -17.44
CA SER A 226 -9.44 -16.80 -18.49
C SER A 226 -8.20 -17.56 -18.05
N MET A 227 -7.32 -16.94 -17.26
CA MET A 227 -6.16 -17.62 -16.68
C MET A 227 -6.56 -18.72 -15.68
N LEU A 228 -7.62 -18.49 -14.92
CA LEU A 228 -8.12 -19.41 -13.89
C LEU A 228 -9.01 -20.52 -14.44
N ALA A 229 -9.36 -20.47 -15.75
CA ALA A 229 -10.25 -21.43 -16.40
C ALA A 229 -9.67 -22.85 -16.46
N ASP A 230 -8.34 -23.01 -16.38
CA ASP A 230 -7.66 -24.30 -16.31
C ASP A 230 -7.67 -24.94 -14.91
N GLY A 231 -8.26 -24.27 -13.92
CA GLY A 231 -8.36 -24.76 -12.53
C GLY A 231 -7.12 -24.57 -11.69
N ARG A 232 -6.15 -23.77 -12.16
CA ARG A 232 -4.92 -23.48 -11.38
C ARG A 232 -5.22 -22.84 -10.02
N THR A 233 -4.43 -23.22 -9.03
CA THR A 233 -4.52 -22.66 -7.69
C THR A 233 -3.80 -21.31 -7.58
N TYR A 234 -2.68 -21.15 -8.27
CA TYR A 234 -1.83 -19.96 -8.28
C TYR A 234 -1.66 -19.39 -9.68
N LEU A 235 -1.48 -18.08 -9.79
CA LEU A 235 -1.41 -17.39 -11.08
C LEU A 235 -0.12 -17.67 -11.84
N ALA A 236 0.99 -17.93 -11.11
CA ALA A 236 2.29 -18.24 -11.70
C ALA A 236 2.89 -19.48 -11.04
N GLY A 237 3.15 -20.52 -11.85
CA GLY A 237 3.71 -21.76 -11.36
C GLY A 237 2.76 -22.58 -10.48
N ASP A 238 3.35 -23.38 -9.60
CA ASP A 238 2.68 -24.37 -8.74
C ASP A 238 2.60 -23.98 -7.27
N ARG A 239 3.07 -22.78 -6.93
CA ARG A 239 3.15 -22.29 -5.54
C ARG A 239 2.76 -20.82 -5.44
N PHE A 240 2.39 -20.42 -4.21
CA PHE A 240 2.07 -19.04 -3.88
C PHE A 240 3.22 -18.09 -4.20
N SER A 241 2.91 -16.97 -4.82
CA SER A 241 3.89 -16.06 -5.40
C SER A 241 3.52 -14.58 -5.26
N ARG A 242 4.43 -13.71 -5.69
CA ARG A 242 4.20 -12.27 -5.77
C ARG A 242 3.05 -11.88 -6.69
N ALA A 243 2.77 -12.69 -7.72
CA ALA A 243 1.60 -12.50 -8.60
C ALA A 243 0.30 -12.62 -7.80
N ASP A 244 0.20 -13.66 -6.97
CA ASP A 244 -0.99 -13.96 -6.17
C ASP A 244 -1.23 -12.89 -5.11
N ILE A 245 -0.20 -12.50 -4.35
CA ILE A 245 -0.28 -11.40 -3.37
C ILE A 245 -0.74 -10.12 -4.05
N THR A 246 -0.19 -9.82 -5.23
CA THR A 246 -0.49 -8.58 -5.92
C THR A 246 -1.93 -8.53 -6.37
N VAL A 247 -2.39 -9.54 -7.11
CA VAL A 247 -3.77 -9.57 -7.62
C VAL A 247 -4.77 -9.61 -6.47
N ALA A 248 -4.56 -10.50 -5.49
CA ALA A 248 -5.45 -10.62 -4.34
C ALA A 248 -5.48 -9.33 -3.50
N GLY A 249 -4.33 -8.76 -3.18
CA GLY A 249 -4.22 -7.53 -2.40
C GLY A 249 -4.84 -6.31 -3.10
N LEU A 250 -4.65 -6.18 -4.42
CA LEU A 250 -5.18 -5.06 -5.19
C LEU A 250 -6.70 -5.14 -5.42
N LEU A 251 -7.28 -6.34 -5.47
CA LEU A 251 -8.71 -6.58 -5.60
C LEU A 251 -9.45 -6.66 -4.25
N ALA A 252 -8.72 -6.75 -3.13
CA ALA A 252 -9.31 -6.86 -1.79
C ALA A 252 -10.34 -5.77 -1.43
N PRO A 253 -10.20 -4.49 -1.87
CA PRO A 253 -11.22 -3.47 -1.61
C PRO A 253 -12.61 -3.81 -2.14
N PHE A 254 -12.69 -4.59 -3.22
CA PHE A 254 -13.95 -5.03 -3.84
C PHE A 254 -14.35 -6.44 -3.40
N ALA A 255 -13.40 -7.35 -3.20
CA ALA A 255 -13.66 -8.70 -2.70
C ALA A 255 -14.06 -8.73 -1.22
N ARG A 256 -13.57 -7.77 -0.42
CA ARG A 256 -13.86 -7.58 1.01
C ARG A 256 -13.69 -8.85 1.85
N PRO A 257 -12.52 -9.53 1.78
CA PRO A 257 -12.28 -10.76 2.51
C PRO A 257 -12.36 -10.54 4.03
N LYS A 258 -12.87 -11.54 4.77
CA LYS A 258 -13.01 -11.49 6.24
C LYS A 258 -11.65 -11.43 6.94
N GLU A 259 -10.64 -12.01 6.34
CA GLU A 259 -9.26 -12.05 6.79
C GLU A 259 -8.57 -10.68 6.73
N MET A 260 -9.21 -9.70 6.05
CA MET A 260 -8.78 -8.30 6.01
C MET A 260 -9.85 -7.40 6.63
N PRO A 261 -9.90 -7.28 7.97
CA PRO A 261 -10.95 -6.55 8.69
C PRO A 261 -11.10 -5.09 8.25
N THR A 262 -10.00 -4.46 7.82
CA THR A 262 -10.00 -3.09 7.31
C THR A 262 -10.96 -2.92 6.14
N TYR A 263 -10.98 -3.85 5.17
CA TYR A 263 -11.90 -3.77 4.04
C TYR A 263 -13.25 -4.40 4.37
N HIS A 264 -13.25 -5.51 5.12
CA HIS A 264 -14.49 -6.22 5.43
C HIS A 264 -15.48 -5.35 6.21
N ASN A 265 -14.99 -4.65 7.25
CA ASN A 265 -15.82 -3.87 8.18
C ASN A 265 -15.92 -2.38 7.80
N MET A 266 -15.14 -1.92 6.81
CA MET A 266 -15.16 -0.51 6.42
C MET A 266 -16.51 -0.15 5.77
N PRO A 267 -17.20 0.88 6.25
CA PRO A 267 -18.36 1.41 5.54
C PRO A 267 -17.90 2.01 4.21
N VAL A 268 -18.58 1.64 3.13
CA VAL A 268 -18.33 2.13 1.78
C VAL A 268 -19.59 2.69 1.17
N PRO A 269 -19.50 3.65 0.23
CA PRO A 269 -20.65 4.16 -0.51
C PRO A 269 -21.38 3.06 -1.29
N ASP A 270 -22.70 3.22 -1.49
CA ASP A 270 -23.55 2.25 -2.20
C ASP A 270 -23.05 1.92 -3.60
N ALA A 271 -22.47 2.89 -4.31
CA ALA A 271 -21.89 2.67 -5.63
C ALA A 271 -20.73 1.65 -5.59
N LEU A 272 -19.90 1.64 -4.55
CA LEU A 272 -18.84 0.64 -4.39
C LEU A 272 -19.40 -0.71 -3.93
N VAL A 273 -20.49 -0.73 -3.18
CA VAL A 273 -21.23 -1.96 -2.87
C VAL A 273 -21.74 -2.59 -4.16
N ALA A 274 -22.37 -1.79 -5.03
CA ALA A 274 -22.88 -2.25 -6.33
C ALA A 274 -21.76 -2.83 -7.24
N ASP A 275 -20.59 -2.18 -7.31
CA ASP A 275 -19.44 -2.71 -8.05
C ASP A 275 -18.92 -4.03 -7.44
N SER A 276 -18.87 -4.14 -6.09
CA SER A 276 -18.48 -5.37 -5.41
C SER A 276 -19.49 -6.51 -5.68
N GLU A 277 -20.78 -6.22 -5.68
CA GLU A 277 -21.83 -7.19 -5.99
C GLU A 277 -21.80 -7.64 -7.44
N ARG A 278 -21.60 -6.73 -8.38
CA ARG A 278 -21.45 -7.01 -9.80
C ARG A 278 -20.32 -7.99 -10.08
N TRP A 279 -19.23 -7.94 -9.33
CA TRP A 279 -18.05 -8.77 -9.54
C TRP A 279 -17.97 -10.01 -8.65
N ARG A 280 -18.83 -10.11 -7.62
CA ARG A 280 -18.76 -11.13 -6.56
C ARG A 280 -18.62 -12.56 -7.08
N ASP A 281 -19.41 -12.90 -8.13
CA ASP A 281 -19.51 -14.27 -8.63
C ASP A 281 -18.48 -14.60 -9.71
N ARG A 282 -17.59 -13.67 -10.06
CA ARG A 282 -16.52 -13.93 -11.01
C ARG A 282 -15.50 -14.94 -10.44
N PRO A 283 -14.97 -15.84 -11.27
CA PRO A 283 -13.95 -16.81 -10.84
C PRO A 283 -12.80 -16.17 -10.09
N VAL A 284 -12.24 -15.05 -10.59
CA VAL A 284 -11.15 -14.33 -9.95
C VAL A 284 -11.52 -13.77 -8.57
N MET A 285 -12.74 -13.29 -8.37
CA MET A 285 -13.14 -12.74 -7.07
C MET A 285 -13.31 -13.84 -6.01
N ARG A 286 -13.86 -15.01 -6.41
CA ARG A 286 -13.87 -16.22 -5.56
C ARG A 286 -12.46 -16.70 -5.26
N TRP A 287 -11.58 -16.68 -6.26
CA TRP A 287 -10.17 -17.01 -6.10
C TRP A 287 -9.47 -16.05 -5.11
N VAL A 288 -9.72 -14.73 -5.18
CA VAL A 288 -9.19 -13.76 -4.20
C VAL A 288 -9.60 -14.15 -2.78
N ILE A 289 -10.89 -14.45 -2.55
CA ILE A 289 -11.36 -14.89 -1.23
C ILE A 289 -10.63 -16.15 -0.78
N ALA A 290 -10.48 -17.15 -1.67
CA ALA A 290 -9.76 -18.38 -1.36
C ALA A 290 -8.29 -18.11 -0.99
N ARG A 291 -7.59 -17.20 -1.70
CA ARG A 291 -6.20 -16.82 -1.37
C ARG A 291 -6.09 -16.19 0.01
N TYR A 292 -7.05 -15.32 0.38
CA TYR A 292 -7.09 -14.76 1.74
C TYR A 292 -7.33 -15.82 2.81
N GLN A 293 -8.21 -16.78 2.56
CA GLN A 293 -8.51 -17.86 3.51
C GLN A 293 -7.34 -18.82 3.71
N THR A 294 -6.61 -19.14 2.65
CA THR A 294 -5.55 -20.18 2.69
C THR A 294 -4.15 -19.63 2.89
N ASP A 295 -3.83 -18.48 2.31
CA ASP A 295 -2.46 -18.00 2.21
C ASP A 295 -2.20 -16.71 3.00
N ARG A 296 -3.25 -16.00 3.47
CA ARG A 296 -3.10 -14.80 4.29
C ARG A 296 -2.70 -15.18 5.73
N VAL A 297 -1.41 -15.25 5.97
CA VAL A 297 -0.86 -15.54 7.30
C VAL A 297 -1.16 -14.39 8.25
N PRO A 298 -1.65 -14.64 9.49
CA PRO A 298 -1.84 -13.60 10.49
C PRO A 298 -0.53 -12.90 10.85
N ARG A 299 -0.59 -11.57 11.03
CA ARG A 299 0.55 -10.77 11.44
C ARG A 299 1.11 -11.25 12.77
N ARG A 300 2.41 -11.54 12.83
CA ARG A 300 3.13 -11.77 14.08
C ARG A 300 3.39 -10.42 14.76
N LYS A 301 2.66 -10.13 15.83
CA LYS A 301 2.93 -8.93 16.65
C LYS A 301 4.34 -9.03 17.25
N ALA A 302 5.06 -7.90 17.28
CA ALA A 302 6.27 -7.80 18.08
C ALA A 302 5.95 -8.09 19.55
N PRO A 303 6.85 -8.75 20.32
CA PRO A 303 6.68 -8.86 21.75
C PRO A 303 6.51 -7.45 22.35
N GLN A 304 5.46 -7.23 23.13
CA GLN A 304 5.41 -6.01 23.91
C GLN A 304 6.62 -6.02 24.84
N PRO A 305 7.36 -4.88 24.98
CA PRO A 305 8.36 -4.78 26.02
C PRO A 305 7.69 -5.15 27.34
N ALA A 306 8.30 -6.04 28.11
CA ALA A 306 7.80 -6.42 29.41
C ALA A 306 7.52 -5.14 30.20
N ALA A 307 6.29 -5.01 30.69
CA ALA A 307 5.92 -3.92 31.57
C ALA A 307 6.96 -3.90 32.70
N GLY A 308 7.75 -2.82 32.79
CA GLY A 308 8.76 -2.69 33.80
C GLY A 308 8.11 -2.95 35.15
N HIS A 309 8.61 -3.96 35.85
CA HIS A 309 8.32 -4.10 37.26
C HIS A 309 8.78 -2.83 37.93
N ASP A 310 7.83 -2.01 38.41
CA ASP A 310 8.05 -1.00 39.41
C ASP A 310 8.71 -1.70 40.62
N LEU A 311 10.02 -1.59 40.70
CA LEU A 311 10.73 -1.79 41.94
C LEU A 311 10.49 -0.54 42.81
N MET A 312 9.29 -0.45 43.37
CA MET A 312 9.10 0.27 44.62
C MET A 312 9.38 -0.75 45.74
N GLU A 313 10.59 -0.77 46.23
CA GLU A 313 10.87 -1.27 47.55
C GLU A 313 11.79 -0.31 48.29
N THR A 314 11.20 0.20 49.40
CA THR A 314 11.75 0.76 50.65
C THR A 314 12.64 1.98 50.55
#